data_c6d5d33e37b7c4c527242bb4956fce2b
#
_entry.id   c6d5d33e37b7c4c527242bb4956fce2b
#
_cell.length_a   1.000
_cell.length_b   1.000
_cell.length_c   1.000
_cell.angle_alpha   90.00
_cell.angle_beta   90.00
_cell.angle_gamma   90.00
#
_symmetry.space_group_name_H-M   'P 1'
#
loop_
_entity.id
_entity.type
_entity.pdbx_description
1 polymer ?
#
loop_
_entity_poly.entity_id
_entity_poly.type
_entity_poly.pdbx_seq_one_letter_code
_entity_poly.pdbx_strand_id
1 'polypeptide(L)'
;MPTRVDYLGLEAFVTIAQLGNFVRAAEHLNLSQTALSHRIRKLETEMGMRLLLRTTREVSLTAAGQDLLPVARRSFEALANAYDAVQMQGREQRQKLTFACLPTIAHFYLPSLLDAFSEAHPKITLRIQDQPAGRITELVLSGEAEFGVTLTAAQPWDLEFSPIRRESYNLLVGPGHRLAKQTSVLRSDLVGERFVRINTQSTNRKMVDDFLGPVADQIDWRFEVQNATLAMALVLQGAAVTVLPSLTAQMAQGNLVGLPFRDIEMYRTLGIITRRGAPLSDAARKLRDMIVARLAEGEA
;
A
#
# COMPACT_ATOMS: atom_id res chain seq x y z
N MET A 1 -5.38 -31.02 -23.68
CA MET A 1 -4.37 -31.57 -22.74
C MET A 1 -3.82 -30.38 -21.97
N PRO A 2 -3.71 -30.43 -20.64
CA PRO A 2 -3.07 -29.34 -19.93
C PRO A 2 -1.62 -29.23 -20.39
N THR A 3 -1.20 -28.02 -20.77
CA THR A 3 0.16 -27.71 -21.18
C THR A 3 1.10 -28.08 -20.03
N ARG A 4 2.07 -28.97 -20.29
CA ARG A 4 3.04 -29.36 -19.25
C ARG A 4 4.01 -28.19 -19.04
N VAL A 5 3.85 -27.48 -17.93
CA VAL A 5 4.69 -26.32 -17.59
C VAL A 5 6.03 -26.80 -17.02
N ASP A 6 7.14 -26.33 -17.58
CA ASP A 6 8.49 -26.58 -17.03
C ASP A 6 8.79 -25.64 -15.86
N TYR A 7 8.34 -26.05 -14.65
CA TYR A 7 8.53 -25.28 -13.41
C TYR A 7 10.00 -25.00 -13.10
N LEU A 8 10.88 -25.97 -13.31
CA LEU A 8 12.32 -25.82 -13.02
C LEU A 8 13.01 -24.84 -14.00
N GLY A 9 12.55 -24.83 -15.26
CA GLY A 9 12.99 -23.88 -16.25
C GLY A 9 12.51 -22.46 -15.94
N LEU A 10 11.23 -22.33 -15.53
CA LEU A 10 10.67 -21.03 -15.12
C LEU A 10 11.32 -20.48 -13.85
N GLU A 11 11.59 -21.31 -12.86
CA GLU A 11 12.33 -20.94 -11.64
C GLU A 11 13.72 -20.39 -12.00
N ALA A 12 14.44 -21.14 -12.85
CA ALA A 12 15.73 -20.71 -13.34
C ALA A 12 15.67 -19.35 -14.07
N PHE A 13 14.67 -19.16 -14.91
CA PHE A 13 14.43 -17.90 -15.64
C PHE A 13 14.19 -16.73 -14.69
N VAL A 14 13.25 -16.86 -13.74
CA VAL A 14 12.92 -15.82 -12.75
C VAL A 14 14.14 -15.46 -11.92
N THR A 15 14.88 -16.47 -11.42
CA THR A 15 16.07 -16.25 -10.59
C THR A 15 17.18 -15.52 -11.37
N ILE A 16 17.42 -15.88 -12.63
CA ILE A 16 18.42 -15.20 -13.47
C ILE A 16 17.97 -13.76 -13.74
N ALA A 17 16.70 -13.52 -14.04
CA ALA A 17 16.17 -12.21 -14.29
C ALA A 17 16.28 -11.28 -13.08
N GLN A 18 16.10 -11.82 -11.87
CA GLN A 18 16.23 -11.06 -10.62
C GLN A 18 17.68 -10.73 -10.24
N LEU A 19 18.59 -11.70 -10.41
CA LEU A 19 19.98 -11.54 -10.00
C LEU A 19 20.89 -10.95 -11.09
N GLY A 20 20.41 -10.89 -12.33
CA GLY A 20 21.13 -10.35 -13.48
C GLY A 20 22.40 -11.11 -13.86
N ASN A 21 22.64 -12.29 -13.25
CA ASN A 21 23.88 -13.02 -13.37
C ASN A 21 23.70 -14.53 -13.26
N PHE A 22 24.20 -15.30 -14.24
CA PHE A 22 24.08 -16.75 -14.28
C PHE A 22 24.86 -17.47 -13.17
N VAL A 23 26.00 -16.94 -12.75
CA VAL A 23 26.80 -17.58 -11.67
C VAL A 23 26.07 -17.44 -10.36
N ARG A 24 25.65 -16.22 -9.99
CA ARG A 24 24.88 -15.97 -8.75
C ARG A 24 23.56 -16.73 -8.73
N ALA A 25 22.89 -16.84 -9.89
CA ALA A 25 21.63 -17.60 -9.97
C ALA A 25 21.87 -19.10 -9.83
N ALA A 26 22.96 -19.64 -10.36
CA ALA A 26 23.33 -21.04 -10.18
C ALA A 26 23.66 -21.36 -8.72
N GLU A 27 24.43 -20.50 -8.05
CA GLU A 27 24.71 -20.60 -6.61
C GLU A 27 23.42 -20.55 -5.79
N HIS A 28 22.54 -19.61 -6.08
CA HIS A 28 21.25 -19.45 -5.38
C HIS A 28 20.37 -20.71 -5.49
N LEU A 29 20.37 -21.35 -6.67
CA LEU A 29 19.59 -22.57 -6.93
C LEU A 29 20.33 -23.86 -6.59
N ASN A 30 21.53 -23.79 -6.01
CA ASN A 30 22.41 -24.94 -5.74
C ASN A 30 22.68 -25.79 -6.98
N LEU A 31 22.93 -25.14 -8.13
CA LEU A 31 23.20 -25.77 -9.41
C LEU A 31 24.58 -25.41 -9.94
N SER A 32 25.14 -26.24 -10.82
CA SER A 32 26.24 -25.79 -11.67
C SER A 32 25.74 -24.82 -12.74
N GLN A 33 26.59 -23.88 -13.18
CA GLN A 33 26.26 -22.96 -14.26
C GLN A 33 25.85 -23.68 -15.56
N THR A 34 26.45 -24.84 -15.83
CA THR A 34 26.12 -25.70 -16.98
C THR A 34 24.70 -26.25 -16.86
N ALA A 35 24.31 -26.74 -15.67
CA ALA A 35 22.98 -27.25 -15.41
C ALA A 35 21.92 -26.15 -15.53
N LEU A 36 22.18 -24.97 -14.96
CA LEU A 36 21.31 -23.80 -15.08
C LEU A 36 21.13 -23.39 -16.55
N SER A 37 22.23 -23.32 -17.31
CA SER A 37 22.19 -23.00 -18.73
C SER A 37 21.43 -24.04 -19.56
N HIS A 38 21.48 -25.31 -19.17
CA HIS A 38 20.69 -26.37 -19.80
C HIS A 38 19.19 -26.21 -19.52
N ARG A 39 18.81 -25.91 -18.26
CA ARG A 39 17.39 -25.64 -17.89
C ARG A 39 16.80 -24.52 -18.72
N ILE A 40 17.50 -23.40 -18.85
CA ILE A 40 17.03 -22.25 -19.66
C ILE A 40 16.90 -22.63 -21.13
N ARG A 41 17.89 -23.32 -21.72
CA ARG A 41 17.79 -23.73 -23.12
C ARG A 41 16.60 -24.66 -23.37
N LYS A 42 16.33 -25.58 -22.46
CA LYS A 42 15.17 -26.47 -22.53
C LYS A 42 13.88 -25.66 -22.50
N LEU A 43 13.71 -24.74 -21.53
CA LEU A 43 12.54 -23.88 -21.43
C LEU A 43 12.31 -23.04 -22.70
N GLU A 44 13.36 -22.39 -23.22
CA GLU A 44 13.31 -21.60 -24.45
C GLU A 44 12.93 -22.45 -25.68
N THR A 45 13.45 -23.70 -25.73
CA THR A 45 13.11 -24.66 -26.80
C THR A 45 11.65 -25.08 -26.74
N GLU A 46 11.13 -25.40 -25.55
CA GLU A 46 9.71 -25.77 -25.37
C GLU A 46 8.78 -24.61 -25.69
N MET A 47 9.17 -23.37 -25.40
CA MET A 47 8.42 -22.16 -25.73
C MET A 47 8.57 -21.69 -27.18
N GLY A 48 9.58 -22.19 -27.89
CA GLY A 48 9.91 -21.75 -29.25
C GLY A 48 10.46 -20.32 -29.34
N MET A 49 10.81 -19.71 -28.21
CA MET A 49 11.25 -18.31 -28.12
C MET A 49 12.38 -18.17 -27.11
N ARG A 50 13.31 -17.22 -27.39
CA ARG A 50 14.30 -16.82 -26.39
C ARG A 50 13.68 -15.86 -25.39
N LEU A 51 13.99 -16.09 -24.11
CA LEU A 51 13.54 -15.23 -23.00
C LEU A 51 14.66 -14.31 -22.52
N LEU A 52 15.93 -14.74 -22.68
CA LEU A 52 17.11 -14.02 -22.23
C LEU A 52 18.02 -13.70 -23.41
N LEU A 53 18.53 -12.47 -23.42
CA LEU A 53 19.64 -12.03 -24.27
C LEU A 53 20.92 -12.16 -23.44
N ARG A 54 21.90 -12.90 -23.99
CA ARG A 54 23.19 -13.12 -23.34
C ARG A 54 24.23 -12.26 -24.04
N THR A 55 24.82 -11.32 -23.32
CA THR A 55 26.10 -10.71 -23.71
C THR A 55 27.19 -11.24 -22.78
N THR A 56 28.43 -11.03 -23.12
CA THR A 56 29.58 -11.47 -22.29
C THR A 56 29.68 -10.74 -20.95
N ARG A 57 28.88 -9.69 -20.74
CA ARG A 57 28.93 -8.84 -19.54
C ARG A 57 27.60 -8.70 -18.80
N GLU A 58 26.47 -8.88 -19.47
CA GLU A 58 25.14 -8.66 -18.87
C GLU A 58 24.10 -9.63 -19.41
N VAL A 59 23.09 -9.91 -18.58
CA VAL A 59 21.90 -10.66 -18.93
C VAL A 59 20.73 -9.67 -18.99
N SER A 60 20.08 -9.58 -20.14
CA SER A 60 18.87 -8.80 -20.33
C SER A 60 17.72 -9.65 -20.82
N LEU A 61 16.48 -9.15 -20.65
CA LEU A 61 15.27 -9.83 -21.10
C LEU A 61 14.98 -9.50 -22.57
N THR A 62 14.46 -10.49 -23.31
CA THR A 62 13.75 -10.24 -24.57
C THR A 62 12.36 -9.65 -24.29
N ALA A 63 11.63 -9.19 -25.31
CA ALA A 63 10.23 -8.78 -25.16
C ALA A 63 9.38 -9.92 -24.56
N ALA A 64 9.53 -11.16 -25.06
CA ALA A 64 8.85 -12.34 -24.51
C ALA A 64 9.25 -12.61 -23.04
N GLY A 65 10.52 -12.37 -22.67
CA GLY A 65 10.97 -12.47 -21.28
C GLY A 65 10.35 -11.39 -20.38
N GLN A 66 10.21 -10.17 -20.89
CA GLN A 66 9.56 -9.07 -20.16
C GLN A 66 8.08 -9.34 -19.89
N ASP A 67 7.37 -9.94 -20.85
CA ASP A 67 5.96 -10.30 -20.72
C ASP A 67 5.78 -11.50 -19.76
N LEU A 68 6.65 -12.50 -19.84
CA LEU A 68 6.55 -13.72 -19.03
C LEU A 68 6.97 -13.49 -17.57
N LEU A 69 7.99 -12.69 -17.30
CA LEU A 69 8.57 -12.53 -15.96
C LEU A 69 7.54 -12.14 -14.89
N PRO A 70 6.70 -11.11 -15.08
CA PRO A 70 5.73 -10.73 -14.05
C PRO A 70 4.69 -11.82 -13.76
N VAL A 71 4.31 -12.61 -14.78
CA VAL A 71 3.36 -13.71 -14.63
C VAL A 71 4.00 -14.89 -13.90
N ALA A 72 5.19 -15.31 -14.34
CA ALA A 72 5.92 -16.40 -13.71
C ALA A 72 6.23 -16.09 -12.24
N ARG A 73 6.68 -14.89 -11.94
CA ARG A 73 6.98 -14.44 -10.58
C ARG A 73 5.75 -14.53 -9.67
N ARG A 74 4.61 -13.98 -10.10
CA ARG A 74 3.35 -14.07 -9.34
C ARG A 74 2.91 -15.51 -9.10
N SER A 75 3.10 -16.40 -10.09
CA SER A 75 2.74 -17.81 -9.97
C SER A 75 3.60 -18.52 -8.92
N PHE A 76 4.90 -18.26 -8.88
CA PHE A 76 5.79 -18.80 -7.85
C PHE A 76 5.47 -18.28 -6.46
N GLU A 77 5.20 -16.96 -6.33
CA GLU A 77 4.81 -16.35 -5.07
C GLU A 77 3.48 -16.93 -4.55
N ALA A 78 2.50 -17.14 -5.42
CA ALA A 78 1.24 -17.79 -5.05
C ALA A 78 1.43 -19.24 -4.62
N LEU A 79 2.29 -19.99 -5.31
CA LEU A 79 2.60 -21.38 -4.95
C LEU A 79 3.35 -21.46 -3.63
N ALA A 80 4.34 -20.60 -3.40
CA ALA A 80 5.07 -20.54 -2.14
C ALA A 80 4.14 -20.21 -0.97
N ASN A 81 3.26 -19.22 -1.12
CA ASN A 81 2.28 -18.86 -0.10
C ASN A 81 1.30 -20.02 0.21
N ALA A 82 0.87 -20.76 -0.80
CA ALA A 82 0.00 -21.93 -0.63
C ALA A 82 0.76 -23.08 0.09
N TYR A 83 2.01 -23.31 -0.27
CA TYR A 83 2.86 -24.32 0.35
C TYR A 83 3.14 -23.99 1.83
N ASP A 84 3.47 -22.73 2.12
CA ASP A 84 3.69 -22.25 3.48
C ASP A 84 2.40 -22.36 4.32
N ALA A 85 1.25 -22.05 3.76
CA ALA A 85 -0.05 -22.21 4.42
C ALA A 85 -0.32 -23.66 4.81
N VAL A 86 0.00 -24.62 3.96
CA VAL A 86 -0.16 -26.06 4.22
C VAL A 86 0.85 -26.57 5.28
N GLN A 87 2.10 -26.13 5.21
CA GLN A 87 3.11 -26.48 6.22
C GLN A 87 2.79 -25.91 7.61
N MET A 88 2.19 -24.71 7.66
CA MET A 88 1.81 -24.06 8.91
C MET A 88 0.64 -24.75 9.63
N GLN A 89 -0.22 -25.46 8.91
CA GLN A 89 -1.29 -26.26 9.51
C GLN A 89 -0.76 -27.40 10.42
N GLY A 90 0.47 -27.82 10.23
CA GLY A 90 1.09 -28.91 11.01
C GLY A 90 1.99 -28.46 12.18
N ARG A 91 2.20 -27.18 12.36
CA ARG A 91 3.07 -26.69 13.43
C ARG A 91 2.29 -25.71 14.31
N GLU A 92 2.33 -25.92 15.64
CA GLU A 92 1.85 -24.96 16.69
C GLU A 92 2.64 -23.64 16.71
N GLN A 93 3.05 -23.13 15.57
CA GLN A 93 3.80 -21.88 15.46
C GLN A 93 2.86 -20.69 15.33
N ARG A 94 3.28 -19.55 15.86
CA ARG A 94 2.58 -18.25 15.73
C ARG A 94 2.28 -17.98 14.25
N GLN A 95 1.02 -17.90 13.91
CA GLN A 95 0.60 -17.48 12.57
C GLN A 95 0.98 -16.04 12.36
N LYS A 96 1.57 -15.72 11.22
CA LYS A 96 1.91 -14.33 10.87
C LYS A 96 0.89 -13.82 9.87
N LEU A 97 0.17 -12.78 10.27
CA LEU A 97 -0.77 -12.06 9.41
C LEU A 97 -0.15 -10.72 9.00
N THR A 98 0.04 -10.51 7.71
CA THR A 98 0.51 -9.24 7.18
C THR A 98 -0.63 -8.54 6.45
N PHE A 99 -0.89 -7.29 6.79
CA PHE A 99 -1.78 -6.43 6.04
C PHE A 99 -1.18 -5.04 5.88
N ALA A 100 -1.67 -4.29 4.89
CA ALA A 100 -1.20 -2.94 4.61
C ALA A 100 -2.31 -1.91 4.84
N CYS A 101 -1.96 -0.70 5.25
CA CYS A 101 -2.94 0.36 5.45
C CYS A 101 -2.33 1.74 5.28
N LEU A 102 -3.19 2.74 5.04
CA LEU A 102 -2.76 4.12 5.02
C LEU A 102 -2.24 4.55 6.40
N PRO A 103 -1.17 5.36 6.49
CA PRO A 103 -0.60 5.81 7.76
C PRO A 103 -1.61 6.48 8.69
N THR A 104 -2.53 7.28 8.13
CA THR A 104 -3.62 7.90 8.91
C THR A 104 -4.55 6.87 9.55
N ILE A 105 -4.83 5.76 8.86
CA ILE A 105 -5.65 4.67 9.39
C ILE A 105 -4.86 3.90 10.45
N ALA A 106 -3.60 3.54 10.16
CA ALA A 106 -2.73 2.84 11.12
C ALA A 106 -2.62 3.57 12.45
N HIS A 107 -2.40 4.87 12.39
CA HIS A 107 -2.13 5.69 13.57
C HIS A 107 -3.36 5.89 14.45
N PHE A 108 -4.49 6.04 13.79
CA PHE A 108 -5.65 6.62 14.45
C PHE A 108 -6.81 5.65 14.67
N TYR A 109 -6.97 4.64 13.84
CA TYR A 109 -8.10 3.71 13.95
C TYR A 109 -7.72 2.34 14.49
N LEU A 110 -6.49 1.91 14.19
CA LEU A 110 -6.12 0.53 14.44
C LEU A 110 -5.69 0.22 15.88
N PRO A 111 -5.07 1.11 16.69
CA PRO A 111 -4.44 0.70 17.94
C PRO A 111 -5.35 -0.11 18.87
N SER A 112 -6.53 0.42 19.21
CA SER A 112 -7.47 -0.27 20.10
C SER A 112 -8.05 -1.55 19.49
N LEU A 113 -8.26 -1.55 18.17
CA LEU A 113 -8.76 -2.71 17.44
C LEU A 113 -7.72 -3.83 17.37
N LEU A 114 -6.45 -3.46 17.13
CA LEU A 114 -5.34 -4.42 17.09
C LEU A 114 -5.05 -5.04 18.45
N ASP A 115 -5.21 -4.27 19.52
CA ASP A 115 -5.11 -4.75 20.90
C ASP A 115 -6.18 -5.82 21.15
N ALA A 116 -7.46 -5.52 20.92
CA ALA A 116 -8.57 -6.45 21.06
C ALA A 116 -8.39 -7.71 20.16
N PHE A 117 -7.91 -7.54 18.93
CA PHE A 117 -7.63 -8.67 18.04
C PHE A 117 -6.49 -9.55 18.60
N SER A 118 -5.43 -8.95 19.12
CA SER A 118 -4.30 -9.67 19.69
C SER A 118 -4.65 -10.47 20.94
N GLU A 119 -5.50 -9.92 21.80
CA GLU A 119 -6.05 -10.64 22.96
C GLU A 119 -6.88 -11.84 22.54
N ALA A 120 -7.75 -11.69 21.53
CA ALA A 120 -8.59 -12.77 21.02
C ALA A 120 -7.79 -13.83 20.23
N HIS A 121 -6.62 -13.47 19.70
CA HIS A 121 -5.80 -14.32 18.82
C HIS A 121 -4.32 -14.32 19.24
N PRO A 122 -3.95 -14.79 20.46
CA PRO A 122 -2.61 -14.65 21.02
C PRO A 122 -1.51 -15.43 20.26
N LYS A 123 -1.91 -16.36 19.40
CA LYS A 123 -0.96 -17.11 18.55
C LYS A 123 -0.60 -16.37 17.25
N ILE A 124 -1.33 -15.28 16.91
CA ILE A 124 -1.12 -14.55 15.65
C ILE A 124 -0.14 -13.39 15.88
N THR A 125 0.90 -13.33 15.06
CA THR A 125 1.77 -12.16 14.98
C THR A 125 1.29 -11.26 13.85
N LEU A 126 0.87 -10.03 14.18
CA LEU A 126 0.46 -9.03 13.20
C LEU A 126 1.68 -8.28 12.66
N ARG A 127 1.77 -8.20 11.33
CA ARG A 127 2.69 -7.30 10.63
C ARG A 127 1.88 -6.25 9.89
N ILE A 128 1.97 -5.02 10.36
CA ILE A 128 1.27 -3.87 9.81
C ILE A 128 2.24 -3.11 8.89
N GLN A 129 1.84 -2.89 7.64
CA GLN A 129 2.58 -2.11 6.66
C GLN A 129 1.84 -0.78 6.43
N ASP A 130 2.23 0.26 7.17
CA ASP A 130 1.68 1.60 7.02
C ASP A 130 2.38 2.32 5.87
N GLN A 131 1.73 2.36 4.71
CA GLN A 131 2.32 2.77 3.44
C GLN A 131 1.39 3.72 2.64
N PRO A 132 1.93 4.53 1.71
CA PRO A 132 1.12 5.25 0.73
C PRO A 132 0.29 4.29 -0.14
N ALA A 133 -0.85 4.78 -0.66
CA ALA A 133 -1.84 3.96 -1.39
C ALA A 133 -1.23 3.14 -2.54
N GLY A 134 -0.31 3.71 -3.33
CA GLY A 134 0.37 2.98 -4.41
C GLY A 134 1.18 1.78 -3.88
N ARG A 135 1.90 1.95 -2.77
CA ARG A 135 2.68 0.86 -2.17
C ARG A 135 1.78 -0.20 -1.55
N ILE A 136 0.64 0.18 -0.96
CA ILE A 136 -0.37 -0.78 -0.48
C ILE A 136 -0.86 -1.67 -1.63
N THR A 137 -1.15 -1.06 -2.78
CA THR A 137 -1.57 -1.78 -3.99
C THR A 137 -0.52 -2.82 -4.42
N GLU A 138 0.77 -2.44 -4.43
CA GLU A 138 1.87 -3.35 -4.75
C GLU A 138 1.99 -4.51 -3.76
N LEU A 139 1.92 -4.23 -2.45
CA LEU A 139 2.02 -5.24 -1.39
C LEU A 139 0.89 -6.28 -1.46
N VAL A 140 -0.33 -5.84 -1.78
CA VAL A 140 -1.46 -6.76 -1.94
C VAL A 140 -1.35 -7.53 -3.25
N LEU A 141 -0.93 -6.88 -4.33
CA LEU A 141 -0.75 -7.52 -5.63
C LEU A 141 0.35 -8.61 -5.59
N SER A 142 1.47 -8.34 -4.91
CA SER A 142 2.56 -9.31 -4.73
C SER A 142 2.21 -10.44 -3.75
N GLY A 143 1.20 -10.26 -2.91
CA GLY A 143 0.84 -11.19 -1.84
C GLY A 143 1.68 -11.04 -0.57
N GLU A 144 2.53 -10.01 -0.47
CA GLU A 144 3.23 -9.66 0.76
C GLU A 144 2.25 -9.23 1.87
N ALA A 145 1.11 -8.63 1.49
CA ALA A 145 -0.02 -8.37 2.36
C ALA A 145 -1.25 -9.11 1.86
N GLU A 146 -2.02 -9.72 2.76
CA GLU A 146 -3.24 -10.44 2.41
C GLU A 146 -4.35 -9.50 1.95
N PHE A 147 -4.43 -8.33 2.57
CA PHE A 147 -5.36 -7.26 2.19
C PHE A 147 -4.77 -5.88 2.51
N GLY A 148 -5.40 -4.84 2.00
CA GLY A 148 -5.01 -3.47 2.29
C GLY A 148 -6.20 -2.58 2.62
N VAL A 149 -6.01 -1.60 3.50
CA VAL A 149 -6.96 -0.50 3.77
C VAL A 149 -6.44 0.74 3.02
N THR A 150 -7.11 1.13 1.95
CA THR A 150 -6.60 2.14 1.03
C THR A 150 -7.70 3.03 0.47
N LEU A 151 -7.34 3.87 -0.49
CA LEU A 151 -8.25 4.77 -1.18
C LEU A 151 -8.75 4.14 -2.48
N THR A 152 -9.94 4.56 -2.91
CA THR A 152 -10.38 4.32 -4.28
C THR A 152 -9.39 4.99 -5.25
N ALA A 153 -8.85 4.19 -6.16
CA ALA A 153 -8.03 4.63 -7.29
C ALA A 153 -8.26 3.64 -8.45
N ALA A 154 -7.75 3.95 -9.63
CA ALA A 154 -7.69 2.97 -10.70
C ALA A 154 -6.90 1.75 -10.21
N GLN A 155 -7.57 0.59 -10.13
CA GLN A 155 -6.97 -0.64 -9.64
C GLN A 155 -6.56 -1.54 -10.80
N PRO A 156 -5.43 -2.27 -10.70
CA PRO A 156 -5.16 -3.38 -11.59
C PRO A 156 -6.32 -4.38 -11.58
N TRP A 157 -6.60 -5.00 -12.71
CA TRP A 157 -7.72 -5.96 -12.85
C TRP A 157 -7.63 -7.17 -11.89
N ASP A 158 -6.42 -7.49 -11.40
CA ASP A 158 -6.14 -8.55 -10.44
C ASP A 158 -6.58 -8.20 -9.01
N LEU A 159 -7.00 -6.97 -8.77
CA LEU A 159 -7.42 -6.49 -7.46
C LEU A 159 -8.91 -6.17 -7.44
N GLU A 160 -9.49 -6.31 -6.27
CA GLU A 160 -10.86 -5.94 -5.97
C GLU A 160 -10.88 -4.91 -4.86
N PHE A 161 -11.59 -3.80 -5.09
CA PHE A 161 -11.77 -2.74 -4.11
C PHE A 161 -13.20 -2.74 -3.59
N SER A 162 -13.36 -2.88 -2.28
CA SER A 162 -14.65 -2.82 -1.59
C SER A 162 -14.71 -1.50 -0.80
N PRO A 163 -15.53 -0.52 -1.23
CA PRO A 163 -15.65 0.76 -0.53
C PRO A 163 -16.31 0.56 0.83
N ILE A 164 -15.86 1.33 1.84
CA ILE A 164 -16.41 1.31 3.20
C ILE A 164 -17.00 2.67 3.55
N ARG A 165 -16.23 3.75 3.33
CA ARG A 165 -16.58 5.07 3.84
C ARG A 165 -16.09 6.20 2.94
N ARG A 166 -16.89 7.25 2.81
CA ARG A 166 -16.45 8.56 2.33
C ARG A 166 -15.95 9.39 3.51
N GLU A 167 -14.84 10.06 3.33
CA GLU A 167 -14.22 10.92 4.32
C GLU A 167 -13.90 12.27 3.71
N SER A 168 -14.40 13.35 4.32
CA SER A 168 -14.13 14.72 3.91
C SER A 168 -12.73 15.17 4.32
N TYR A 169 -12.28 16.29 3.79
CA TYR A 169 -11.06 16.97 4.20
C TYR A 169 -11.39 18.26 4.92
N ASN A 170 -10.60 18.57 5.95
CA ASN A 170 -10.72 19.80 6.72
C ASN A 170 -9.40 20.57 6.68
N LEU A 171 -9.50 21.88 6.76
CA LEU A 171 -8.39 22.73 7.17
C LEU A 171 -8.13 22.48 8.66
N LEU A 172 -6.91 22.10 9.02
CA LEU A 172 -6.49 21.94 10.39
C LEU A 172 -5.70 23.15 10.84
N VAL A 173 -6.14 23.73 11.96
CA VAL A 173 -5.51 24.89 12.58
C VAL A 173 -5.31 24.68 14.08
N GLY A 174 -4.32 25.32 14.65
CA GLY A 174 -4.16 25.36 16.10
C GLY A 174 -5.29 26.16 16.79
N PRO A 175 -5.58 25.91 18.08
CA PRO A 175 -6.69 26.55 18.79
C PRO A 175 -6.54 28.08 18.91
N GLY A 176 -5.33 28.59 18.83
CA GLY A 176 -5.03 30.04 18.84
C GLY A 176 -5.06 30.70 17.45
N HIS A 177 -5.33 29.96 16.39
CA HIS A 177 -5.32 30.49 15.03
C HIS A 177 -6.52 31.41 14.79
N ARG A 178 -6.36 32.45 13.94
CA ARG A 178 -7.43 33.40 13.62
C ARG A 178 -8.72 32.74 13.09
N LEU A 179 -8.57 31.64 12.35
CA LEU A 179 -9.68 30.88 11.78
C LEU A 179 -10.33 29.90 12.77
N ALA A 180 -9.70 29.59 13.91
CA ALA A 180 -10.18 28.58 14.84
C ALA A 180 -11.59 28.84 15.42
N LYS A 181 -12.05 30.10 15.38
CA LYS A 181 -13.39 30.49 15.86
C LYS A 181 -14.48 30.34 14.78
N GLN A 182 -14.10 30.03 13.55
CA GLN A 182 -15.06 29.83 12.46
C GLN A 182 -15.62 28.40 12.52
N THR A 183 -16.80 28.22 11.92
CA THR A 183 -17.44 26.91 11.76
C THR A 183 -17.09 26.26 10.43
N SER A 184 -16.61 27.03 9.46
CA SER A 184 -16.19 26.59 8.12
C SER A 184 -15.32 27.64 7.47
N VAL A 185 -14.59 27.29 6.40
CA VAL A 185 -13.70 28.17 5.66
C VAL A 185 -13.97 28.12 4.16
N LEU A 186 -13.50 29.14 3.47
CA LEU A 186 -13.37 29.17 2.01
C LEU A 186 -11.92 28.88 1.63
N ARG A 187 -11.68 28.40 0.41
CA ARG A 187 -10.30 28.28 -0.10
C ARG A 187 -9.58 29.62 -0.13
N SER A 188 -10.28 30.72 -0.41
CA SER A 188 -9.71 32.07 -0.37
C SER A 188 -9.20 32.50 1.01
N ASP A 189 -9.71 31.91 2.09
CA ASP A 189 -9.25 32.20 3.46
C ASP A 189 -7.83 31.67 3.72
N LEU A 190 -7.32 30.83 2.84
CA LEU A 190 -5.99 30.23 2.92
C LEU A 190 -4.89 31.12 2.34
N VAL A 191 -5.25 32.17 1.60
CA VAL A 191 -4.30 33.10 1.00
C VAL A 191 -3.44 33.75 2.07
N GLY A 192 -2.12 33.67 1.90
CA GLY A 192 -1.14 34.22 2.83
C GLY A 192 -0.92 33.42 4.11
N GLU A 193 -1.64 32.31 4.32
CA GLU A 193 -1.37 31.41 5.43
C GLU A 193 -0.09 30.61 5.18
N ARG A 194 0.65 30.34 6.27
CA ARG A 194 1.79 29.42 6.24
C ARG A 194 1.29 28.00 6.22
N PHE A 195 1.67 27.25 5.19
CA PHE A 195 1.21 25.90 5.00
C PHE A 195 2.33 24.86 5.20
N VAL A 196 1.93 23.73 5.77
CA VAL A 196 2.68 22.47 5.69
C VAL A 196 1.95 21.50 4.76
N ARG A 197 2.68 20.95 3.81
CA ARG A 197 2.19 19.95 2.86
C ARG A 197 2.88 18.61 3.04
N ILE A 198 2.17 17.55 2.71
CA ILE A 198 2.74 16.20 2.63
C ILE A 198 3.51 16.09 1.30
N ASN A 199 4.56 15.27 1.28
CA ASN A 199 5.38 15.06 0.08
C ASN A 199 4.61 14.49 -1.12
N THR A 200 5.22 14.53 -2.30
CA THR A 200 4.61 14.14 -3.58
C THR A 200 4.27 12.66 -3.71
N GLN A 201 4.83 11.79 -2.87
CA GLN A 201 4.50 10.36 -2.86
C GLN A 201 3.15 10.06 -2.19
N SER A 202 2.59 11.03 -1.48
CA SER A 202 1.29 10.88 -0.84
C SER A 202 0.14 11.12 -1.84
N THR A 203 -0.78 10.16 -1.94
CA THR A 203 -2.02 10.33 -2.69
C THR A 203 -2.83 11.53 -2.18
N ASN A 204 -2.80 11.80 -0.87
CA ASN A 204 -3.44 12.98 -0.28
C ASN A 204 -2.86 14.29 -0.85
N ARG A 205 -1.56 14.35 -1.14
CA ARG A 205 -0.94 15.53 -1.70
C ARG A 205 -1.56 15.93 -3.03
N LYS A 206 -1.64 14.99 -3.97
CA LYS A 206 -2.25 15.25 -5.28
C LYS A 206 -3.69 15.72 -5.14
N MET A 207 -4.47 15.06 -4.28
CA MET A 207 -5.86 15.44 -4.03
C MET A 207 -5.98 16.86 -3.47
N VAL A 208 -5.09 17.27 -2.55
CA VAL A 208 -5.09 18.63 -1.97
C VAL A 208 -4.66 19.65 -3.03
N ASP A 209 -3.64 19.37 -3.82
CA ASP A 209 -3.19 20.27 -4.90
C ASP A 209 -4.30 20.49 -5.94
N ASP A 210 -4.96 19.42 -6.39
CA ASP A 210 -6.10 19.50 -7.33
C ASP A 210 -7.27 20.30 -6.74
N PHE A 211 -7.53 20.11 -5.45
CA PHE A 211 -8.59 20.79 -4.69
C PHE A 211 -8.32 22.30 -4.54
N LEU A 212 -7.12 22.69 -4.18
CA LEU A 212 -6.76 24.08 -3.99
C LEU A 212 -6.79 24.86 -5.31
N GLY A 213 -6.48 24.22 -6.42
CA GLY A 213 -6.49 24.84 -7.74
C GLY A 213 -5.64 26.13 -7.76
N PRO A 214 -6.15 27.24 -8.37
CA PRO A 214 -5.38 28.49 -8.48
C PRO A 214 -5.03 29.15 -7.14
N VAL A 215 -5.69 28.79 -6.04
CA VAL A 215 -5.36 29.31 -4.71
C VAL A 215 -4.01 28.78 -4.23
N ALA A 216 -3.60 27.60 -4.70
CA ALA A 216 -2.33 27.00 -4.35
C ALA A 216 -1.10 27.89 -4.62
N ASP A 217 -1.16 28.74 -5.66
CA ASP A 217 -0.10 29.66 -6.04
C ASP A 217 0.03 30.86 -5.08
N GLN A 218 -0.99 31.10 -4.25
CA GLN A 218 -1.07 32.20 -3.30
C GLN A 218 -0.82 31.77 -1.85
N ILE A 219 -0.48 30.50 -1.65
CA ILE A 219 -0.19 29.90 -0.34
C ILE A 219 1.30 29.98 -0.03
N ASP A 220 1.65 30.36 1.19
CA ASP A 220 3.05 30.27 1.68
C ASP A 220 3.39 28.82 2.06
N TRP A 221 3.88 28.04 1.10
CA TRP A 221 4.34 26.65 1.30
C TRP A 221 5.63 26.63 2.11
N ARG A 222 5.52 26.77 3.42
CA ARG A 222 6.67 26.91 4.31
C ARG A 222 7.36 25.60 4.63
N PHE A 223 6.60 24.49 4.71
CA PHE A 223 7.11 23.17 5.11
C PHE A 223 6.62 22.09 4.14
N GLU A 224 7.49 21.12 3.88
CA GLU A 224 7.13 19.86 3.24
C GLU A 224 7.58 18.71 4.13
N VAL A 225 6.67 17.78 4.47
CA VAL A 225 6.89 16.68 5.42
C VAL A 225 6.49 15.35 4.81
N GLN A 226 7.01 14.26 5.38
CA GLN A 226 6.76 12.92 4.87
C GLN A 226 5.37 12.38 5.24
N ASN A 227 4.82 12.78 6.40
CA ASN A 227 3.60 12.22 6.94
C ASN A 227 2.75 13.24 7.69
N ALA A 228 1.49 12.87 7.94
CA ALA A 228 0.53 13.72 8.63
C ALA A 228 0.91 14.00 10.09
N THR A 229 1.62 13.10 10.77
CA THR A 229 1.98 13.26 12.18
C THR A 229 2.84 14.50 12.42
N LEU A 230 3.89 14.68 11.59
CA LEU A 230 4.72 15.87 11.69
C LEU A 230 3.97 17.13 11.22
N ALA A 231 3.11 17.03 10.21
CA ALA A 231 2.25 18.15 9.80
C ALA A 231 1.36 18.63 10.96
N MET A 232 0.70 17.70 11.67
CA MET A 232 -0.13 18.02 12.83
C MET A 232 0.68 18.64 13.97
N ALA A 233 1.89 18.15 14.24
CA ALA A 233 2.76 18.72 15.27
C ALA A 233 3.12 20.19 14.96
N LEU A 234 3.39 20.53 13.68
CA LEU A 234 3.64 21.91 13.25
C LEU A 234 2.41 22.79 13.40
N VAL A 235 1.22 22.25 13.13
CA VAL A 235 -0.05 22.96 13.31
C VAL A 235 -0.34 23.20 14.79
N LEU A 236 -0.08 22.21 15.67
CA LEU A 236 -0.23 22.37 17.12
C LEU A 236 0.65 23.47 17.70
N GLN A 237 1.86 23.62 17.16
CA GLN A 237 2.79 24.69 17.57
C GLN A 237 2.43 26.07 16.97
N GLY A 238 1.38 26.14 16.14
CA GLY A 238 0.99 27.38 15.46
C GLY A 238 1.97 27.81 14.36
N ALA A 239 2.86 26.92 13.92
CA ALA A 239 3.87 27.22 12.90
C ALA A 239 3.29 27.25 11.49
N ALA A 240 2.22 26.51 11.23
CA ALA A 240 1.56 26.41 9.94
C ALA A 240 0.12 25.90 10.09
N VAL A 241 -0.62 25.87 8.97
CA VAL A 241 -1.91 25.17 8.81
C VAL A 241 -1.75 24.04 7.77
N THR A 242 -2.70 23.13 7.70
CA THR A 242 -2.67 22.03 6.70
C THR A 242 -4.07 21.58 6.32
N VAL A 243 -4.21 20.92 5.18
CA VAL A 243 -5.45 20.25 4.76
C VAL A 243 -5.25 18.74 4.86
N LEU A 244 -5.99 18.11 5.75
CA LEU A 244 -5.94 16.67 5.98
C LEU A 244 -7.36 16.08 6.07
N PRO A 245 -7.49 14.75 5.94
CA PRO A 245 -8.76 14.05 6.14
C PRO A 245 -9.38 14.38 7.51
N SER A 246 -10.68 14.52 7.56
CA SER A 246 -11.43 14.99 8.75
C SER A 246 -11.19 14.15 10.00
N LEU A 247 -11.02 12.85 9.83
CA LEU A 247 -10.68 11.91 10.90
C LEU A 247 -9.36 12.26 11.60
N THR A 248 -8.42 12.87 10.88
CA THR A 248 -7.15 13.31 11.46
C THR A 248 -7.35 14.40 12.51
N ALA A 249 -8.35 15.28 12.32
CA ALA A 249 -8.69 16.33 13.29
C ALA A 249 -9.33 15.76 14.57
N GLN A 250 -10.23 14.81 14.42
CA GLN A 250 -10.92 14.18 15.56
C GLN A 250 -9.95 13.53 16.55
N MET A 251 -8.81 13.12 16.08
CA MET A 251 -7.83 12.36 16.84
C MET A 251 -6.77 13.19 17.55
N ALA A 252 -6.70 14.47 17.20
CA ALA A 252 -5.89 15.43 17.96
C ALA A 252 -6.50 15.75 19.35
N GLN A 253 -7.51 14.98 19.78
CA GLN A 253 -8.14 15.08 21.11
C GLN A 253 -8.52 16.51 21.52
N GLY A 254 -9.08 17.28 20.59
CA GLY A 254 -9.46 18.67 20.84
C GLY A 254 -8.32 19.68 20.83
N ASN A 255 -7.08 19.24 20.61
CA ASN A 255 -5.91 20.15 20.53
C ASN A 255 -5.77 20.83 19.15
N LEU A 256 -6.52 20.37 18.13
CA LEU A 256 -6.61 20.98 16.81
C LEU A 256 -8.07 21.27 16.46
N VAL A 257 -8.27 22.31 15.67
CA VAL A 257 -9.59 22.66 15.12
C VAL A 257 -9.62 22.24 13.65
N GLY A 258 -10.58 21.38 13.30
CA GLY A 258 -10.84 20.96 11.93
C GLY A 258 -11.99 21.76 11.33
N LEU A 259 -11.73 22.53 10.28
CA LEU A 259 -12.71 23.42 9.64
C LEU A 259 -13.08 22.85 8.27
N PRO A 260 -14.34 22.49 8.02
CA PRO A 260 -14.80 22.06 6.71
C PRO A 260 -14.79 23.22 5.72
N PHE A 261 -14.59 22.90 4.45
CA PHE A 261 -14.74 23.87 3.36
C PHE A 261 -16.21 23.97 2.96
N ARG A 262 -16.68 25.23 2.68
CA ARG A 262 -18.06 25.49 2.27
C ARG A 262 -18.24 25.81 0.79
N ASP A 263 -17.15 26.11 0.09
CA ASP A 263 -17.16 26.46 -1.33
C ASP A 263 -16.89 25.28 -2.25
N ILE A 264 -16.49 24.13 -1.69
CA ILE A 264 -16.19 22.92 -2.44
C ILE A 264 -16.23 21.69 -1.52
N GLU A 265 -16.74 20.59 -2.06
CA GLU A 265 -16.67 19.29 -1.40
C GLU A 265 -15.41 18.54 -1.84
N MET A 266 -14.52 18.31 -0.88
CA MET A 266 -13.37 17.41 -1.06
C MET A 266 -13.55 16.18 -0.19
N TYR A 267 -13.48 15.01 -0.81
CA TYR A 267 -13.57 13.74 -0.07
C TYR A 267 -12.69 12.66 -0.71
N ARG A 268 -12.39 11.65 0.08
CA ARG A 268 -11.77 10.41 -0.36
C ARG A 268 -12.66 9.23 0.01
N THR A 269 -12.60 8.14 -0.74
CA THR A 269 -13.30 6.90 -0.40
C THR A 269 -12.28 5.90 0.12
N LEU A 270 -12.44 5.54 1.38
CA LEU A 270 -11.70 4.46 2.03
C LEU A 270 -12.34 3.12 1.72
N GLY A 271 -11.55 2.09 1.58
CA GLY A 271 -12.03 0.73 1.38
C GLY A 271 -10.95 -0.32 1.57
N ILE A 272 -11.37 -1.55 1.43
CA ILE A 272 -10.49 -2.72 1.43
C ILE A 272 -10.11 -3.06 0.01
N ILE A 273 -8.83 -3.35 -0.17
CA ILE A 273 -8.29 -3.93 -1.40
C ILE A 273 -7.84 -5.36 -1.13
N THR A 274 -8.25 -6.28 -1.98
CA THR A 274 -7.87 -7.69 -1.93
C THR A 274 -7.44 -8.18 -3.30
N ARG A 275 -6.71 -9.28 -3.35
CA ARG A 275 -6.35 -9.92 -4.61
C ARG A 275 -7.49 -10.80 -5.10
N ARG A 276 -7.91 -10.59 -6.34
CA ARG A 276 -8.98 -11.36 -6.98
C ARG A 276 -8.60 -12.83 -7.06
N GLY A 277 -9.50 -13.71 -6.65
CA GLY A 277 -9.29 -15.16 -6.69
C GLY A 277 -8.32 -15.71 -5.64
N ALA A 278 -7.79 -14.89 -4.75
CA ALA A 278 -6.96 -15.33 -3.63
C ALA A 278 -7.78 -15.27 -2.33
N PRO A 279 -8.10 -16.41 -1.69
CA PRO A 279 -8.83 -16.41 -0.44
C PRO A 279 -7.98 -15.81 0.69
N LEU A 280 -8.60 -15.00 1.52
CA LEU A 280 -7.99 -14.54 2.77
C LEU A 280 -7.93 -15.69 3.78
N SER A 281 -6.90 -15.72 4.62
CA SER A 281 -6.86 -16.58 5.80
C SER A 281 -8.02 -16.26 6.76
N ASP A 282 -8.37 -17.20 7.64
CA ASP A 282 -9.41 -16.98 8.64
C ASP A 282 -9.11 -15.78 9.54
N ALA A 283 -7.85 -15.63 9.91
CA ALA A 283 -7.37 -14.51 10.69
C ALA A 283 -7.51 -13.17 9.94
N ALA A 284 -7.13 -13.15 8.67
CA ALA A 284 -7.25 -11.97 7.82
C ALA A 284 -8.72 -11.56 7.62
N ARG A 285 -9.62 -12.52 7.41
CA ARG A 285 -11.05 -12.25 7.30
C ARG A 285 -11.60 -11.59 8.57
N LYS A 286 -11.31 -12.15 9.74
CA LYS A 286 -11.75 -11.61 11.02
C LYS A 286 -11.21 -10.20 11.25
N LEU A 287 -9.92 -9.99 11.06
CA LEU A 287 -9.31 -8.66 11.23
C LEU A 287 -9.90 -7.65 10.25
N ARG A 288 -10.04 -8.01 8.97
CA ARG A 288 -10.69 -7.18 7.96
C ARG A 288 -12.09 -6.76 8.37
N ASP A 289 -12.90 -7.72 8.84
CA ASP A 289 -14.29 -7.46 9.22
C ASP A 289 -14.39 -6.54 10.44
N MET A 290 -13.48 -6.68 11.40
CA MET A 290 -13.35 -5.74 12.53
C MET A 290 -12.98 -4.33 12.06
N ILE A 291 -12.03 -4.22 11.11
CA ILE A 291 -11.62 -2.93 10.53
C ILE A 291 -12.79 -2.29 9.77
N VAL A 292 -13.52 -3.07 8.96
CA VAL A 292 -14.69 -2.60 8.21
C VAL A 292 -15.75 -2.07 9.15
N ALA A 293 -16.11 -2.84 10.18
CA ALA A 293 -17.09 -2.42 11.18
C ALA A 293 -16.67 -1.10 11.85
N ARG A 294 -15.43 -1.02 12.33
CA ARG A 294 -14.91 0.18 12.99
C ARG A 294 -14.88 1.42 12.09
N LEU A 295 -14.53 1.26 10.82
CA LEU A 295 -14.52 2.38 9.87
C LEU A 295 -15.93 2.81 9.47
N ALA A 296 -16.89 1.90 9.42
CA ALA A 296 -18.30 2.21 9.12
C ALA A 296 -19.01 2.96 10.26
N GLU A 297 -18.68 2.70 11.53
CA GLU A 297 -19.31 3.31 12.72
C GLU A 297 -19.08 4.83 12.84
N GLY A 298 -18.13 5.40 12.13
CA GLY A 298 -17.77 6.81 12.26
C GLY A 298 -18.64 7.79 11.45
N GLU A 299 -19.84 7.44 11.02
CA GLU A 299 -20.80 8.29 10.28
C GLU A 299 -21.90 8.91 11.18
N ALA A 300 -21.69 9.02 12.48
CA ALA A 300 -22.62 9.71 13.37
C ALA A 300 -22.12 11.09 13.76
#